data_f4e35fed55a392f69a1db0fd975cbef5
#
_entry.id   f4e35fed55a392f69a1db0fd975cbef5
#
_cell.length_a   1.000
_cell.length_b   1.000
_cell.length_c   1.000
_cell.angle_alpha   90.00
_cell.angle_beta   90.00
_cell.angle_gamma   90.00
#
_symmetry.space_group_name_H-M   'P 1'
#
loop_
_entity.id
_entity.type
_entity.pdbx_description
1 polymer ?
#
loop_
_entity_poly.entity_id
_entity_poly.type
_entity_poly.pdbx_seq_one_letter_code
_entity_poly.pdbx_strand_id
1 'polypeptide(L)'
;IIAAFHFTPQEILKNAMKEKGGDFPESELEQISVISWILPLPEDTRRSNRKEEQFPSKLWAYSKDFGEACNSALRKYITGYLENSGYIAVAPLLSPGFRLFRDDKAGWTSNWSERHVAYACGLGTFSLSDGFISPKGIALRVGSVVTTLKLTPSERRYRAYKENCLFFRNQKCGKCIRRCPAGAITEKGHDKDRCWKYMNSESFKTKYIEYGLQSTPSACGLCQTGVPCEFEIPGSPQRGSEGV
;
A
#
# COMPACT_ATOMS: atom_id res chain seq x y z
N ILE A 1 4.64 -6.22 14.67
CA ILE A 1 3.94 -6.46 13.37
C ILE A 1 2.52 -6.96 13.64
N ILE A 2 2.33 -7.85 14.61
CA ILE A 2 1.01 -8.44 14.95
C ILE A 2 -0.02 -7.36 15.35
N ALA A 3 0.39 -6.26 15.97
CA ALA A 3 -0.50 -5.17 16.36
C ALA A 3 -1.07 -4.35 15.17
N ALA A 4 -0.60 -4.58 13.94
CA ALA A 4 -1.10 -3.91 12.74
C ALA A 4 -2.18 -4.72 12.00
N PHE A 5 -2.43 -5.95 12.42
CA PHE A 5 -3.45 -6.82 11.86
C PHE A 5 -4.50 -7.10 12.93
N HIS A 6 -5.69 -6.53 12.76
CA HIS A 6 -6.82 -6.85 13.61
C HIS A 6 -7.49 -8.18 13.24
N PHE A 7 -7.09 -8.76 12.10
CA PHE A 7 -7.48 -10.11 11.67
C PHE A 7 -6.25 -10.85 11.14
N THR A 8 -6.12 -12.10 11.52
CA THR A 8 -5.16 -13.01 10.92
C THR A 8 -5.65 -13.44 9.53
N PRO A 9 -4.77 -13.90 8.62
CA PRO A 9 -5.18 -14.50 7.36
C PRO A 9 -6.18 -15.65 7.54
N GLN A 10 -6.05 -16.44 8.62
CA GLN A 10 -6.98 -17.52 9.00
C GLN A 10 -8.38 -16.99 9.29
N GLU A 11 -8.50 -15.95 10.11
CA GLU A 11 -9.79 -15.33 10.43
C GLU A 11 -10.48 -14.75 9.20
N ILE A 12 -9.71 -14.18 8.27
CA ILE A 12 -10.23 -13.64 7.01
C ILE A 12 -10.83 -14.76 6.16
N LEU A 13 -10.13 -15.88 6.00
CA LEU A 13 -10.64 -17.04 5.27
C LEU A 13 -11.87 -17.63 5.97
N LYS A 14 -11.83 -17.82 7.29
CA LYS A 14 -12.99 -18.31 8.07
C LYS A 14 -14.23 -17.44 7.87
N ASN A 15 -14.07 -16.12 7.96
CA ASN A 15 -15.18 -15.18 7.80
C ASN A 15 -15.75 -15.21 6.38
N ALA A 16 -14.89 -15.25 5.37
CA ALA A 16 -15.33 -15.32 3.98
C ALA A 16 -16.06 -16.62 3.65
N MET A 17 -15.67 -17.73 4.24
CA MET A 17 -16.36 -19.02 4.08
C MET A 17 -17.72 -19.04 4.77
N LYS A 18 -17.83 -18.52 5.98
CA LYS A 18 -19.13 -18.35 6.66
C LYS A 18 -20.10 -17.51 5.84
N GLU A 19 -19.63 -16.44 5.21
CA GLU A 19 -20.43 -15.60 4.31
C GLU A 19 -20.93 -16.36 3.06
N LYS A 20 -20.17 -17.35 2.59
CA LYS A 20 -20.55 -18.24 1.47
C LYS A 20 -21.40 -19.44 1.93
N GLY A 21 -21.72 -19.56 3.22
CA GLY A 21 -22.57 -20.64 3.77
C GLY A 21 -21.85 -22.00 3.95
N GLY A 22 -20.52 -22.01 3.95
CA GLY A 22 -19.71 -23.20 4.16
C GLY A 22 -18.95 -23.20 5.49
N ASP A 23 -18.75 -24.41 6.07
CA ASP A 23 -17.81 -24.61 7.16
C ASP A 23 -16.40 -24.85 6.60
N PHE A 24 -15.42 -24.27 7.27
CA PHE A 24 -14.03 -24.40 6.89
C PHE A 24 -13.35 -25.51 7.68
N PRO A 25 -12.80 -26.55 7.05
CA PRO A 25 -12.03 -27.58 7.75
C PRO A 25 -10.81 -26.93 8.43
N GLU A 26 -10.66 -27.11 9.74
CA GLU A 26 -9.52 -26.55 10.48
C GLU A 26 -8.17 -27.02 9.94
N SER A 27 -8.11 -28.22 9.38
CA SER A 27 -6.93 -28.79 8.73
C SER A 27 -6.42 -27.95 7.52
N GLU A 28 -7.31 -27.25 6.82
CA GLU A 28 -6.91 -26.39 5.70
C GLU A 28 -6.35 -25.04 6.16
N LEU A 29 -6.61 -24.64 7.43
CA LEU A 29 -6.08 -23.40 8.01
C LEU A 29 -4.61 -23.49 8.41
N GLU A 30 -4.07 -24.68 8.54
CA GLU A 30 -2.65 -24.89 8.88
C GLU A 30 -1.72 -24.51 7.74
N GLN A 31 -2.23 -24.42 6.50
CA GLN A 31 -1.42 -24.19 5.30
C GLN A 31 -2.05 -23.15 4.38
N ILE A 32 -2.00 -21.89 4.81
CA ILE A 32 -2.44 -20.77 3.97
C ILE A 32 -1.25 -19.98 3.45
N SER A 33 -1.41 -19.43 2.26
CA SER A 33 -0.45 -18.52 1.65
C SER A 33 -1.06 -17.15 1.43
N VAL A 34 -0.20 -16.14 1.44
CA VAL A 34 -0.55 -14.77 1.07
C VAL A 34 0.24 -14.41 -0.17
N ILE A 35 -0.46 -14.10 -1.25
CA ILE A 35 0.13 -13.57 -2.48
C ILE A 35 0.02 -12.04 -2.40
N SER A 36 1.15 -11.35 -2.46
CA SER A 36 1.18 -9.89 -2.48
C SER A 36 1.98 -9.37 -3.65
N TRP A 37 1.56 -8.25 -4.22
CA TRP A 37 2.22 -7.60 -5.36
C TRP A 37 2.30 -6.10 -5.21
N ILE A 38 3.17 -5.51 -6.02
CA ILE A 38 3.31 -4.07 -6.16
C ILE A 38 3.00 -3.66 -7.61
N LEU A 39 2.35 -2.52 -7.78
CA LEU A 39 2.08 -1.86 -9.05
C LEU A 39 2.75 -0.48 -9.04
N PRO A 40 3.95 -0.34 -9.61
CA PRO A 40 4.65 0.94 -9.70
C PRO A 40 3.85 1.93 -10.54
N LEU A 41 3.84 3.20 -10.13
CA LEU A 41 3.19 4.25 -10.92
C LEU A 41 4.08 4.66 -12.11
N PRO A 42 3.49 4.96 -13.28
CA PRO A 42 4.21 5.36 -14.47
C PRO A 42 5.07 6.62 -14.26
N GLU A 43 6.15 6.75 -15.02
CA GLU A 43 7.06 7.91 -14.94
C GLU A 43 6.33 9.23 -15.19
N ASP A 44 5.44 9.30 -16.17
CA ASP A 44 4.69 10.52 -16.48
C ASP A 44 3.82 10.97 -15.31
N THR A 45 3.18 10.01 -14.63
CA THR A 45 2.40 10.27 -13.42
C THR A 45 3.29 10.83 -12.30
N ARG A 46 4.44 10.21 -12.07
CA ARG A 46 5.39 10.67 -11.04
C ARG A 46 5.96 12.05 -11.39
N ARG A 47 6.37 12.24 -12.64
CA ARG A 47 6.94 13.50 -13.15
C ARG A 47 5.94 14.65 -13.06
N SER A 48 4.67 14.43 -13.38
CA SER A 48 3.63 15.45 -13.21
C SER A 48 3.48 15.86 -11.74
N ASN A 49 3.50 14.89 -10.82
CA ASN A 49 3.31 15.16 -9.40
C ASN A 49 4.55 15.79 -8.72
N ARG A 50 5.75 15.61 -9.28
CA ARG A 50 6.97 16.29 -8.79
C ARG A 50 6.88 17.82 -8.88
N LYS A 51 6.11 18.33 -9.85
CA LYS A 51 5.95 19.76 -10.10
C LYS A 51 4.97 20.43 -9.14
N GLU A 52 4.17 19.65 -8.47
CA GLU A 52 3.11 20.13 -7.59
C GLU A 52 3.63 20.36 -6.17
N GLU A 53 3.09 21.35 -5.47
CA GLU A 53 3.50 21.72 -4.11
C GLU A 53 2.37 21.63 -3.09
N GLN A 54 1.13 21.86 -3.50
CA GLN A 54 -0.03 21.86 -2.61
C GLN A 54 -0.96 20.69 -2.85
N PHE A 55 -1.37 20.45 -4.09
CA PHE A 55 -2.31 19.42 -4.48
C PHE A 55 -1.62 18.38 -5.36
N PRO A 56 -2.15 17.15 -5.45
CA PRO A 56 -1.63 16.20 -6.41
C PRO A 56 -1.86 16.68 -7.84
N SER A 57 -1.01 16.25 -8.77
CA SER A 57 -1.30 16.44 -10.19
C SER A 57 -2.56 15.65 -10.60
N LYS A 58 -3.19 16.07 -11.70
CA LYS A 58 -4.35 15.36 -12.26
C LYS A 58 -4.04 13.89 -12.56
N LEU A 59 -2.88 13.60 -13.14
CA LEU A 59 -2.46 12.21 -13.41
C LEU A 59 -2.27 11.40 -12.13
N TRP A 60 -1.74 12.01 -11.08
CA TRP A 60 -1.61 11.34 -9.79
C TRP A 60 -2.97 11.04 -9.16
N ALA A 61 -3.89 12.00 -9.19
CA ALA A 61 -5.25 11.81 -8.71
C ALA A 61 -5.97 10.70 -9.50
N TYR A 62 -5.82 10.66 -10.83
CA TYR A 62 -6.34 9.58 -11.69
C TYR A 62 -5.72 8.23 -11.35
N SER A 63 -4.43 8.16 -11.07
CA SER A 63 -3.78 6.91 -10.68
C SER A 63 -4.34 6.35 -9.37
N LYS A 64 -4.88 7.20 -8.48
CA LYS A 64 -5.56 6.74 -7.27
C LYS A 64 -6.86 6.03 -7.62
N ASP A 65 -7.70 6.60 -8.46
CA ASP A 65 -9.02 6.05 -8.77
C ASP A 65 -8.93 4.89 -9.78
N PHE A 66 -8.39 5.16 -10.94
CA PHE A 66 -8.29 4.15 -11.99
C PHE A 66 -7.24 3.08 -11.68
N GLY A 67 -6.15 3.45 -11.03
CA GLY A 67 -5.15 2.49 -10.59
C GLY A 67 -5.67 1.56 -9.50
N GLU A 68 -6.54 2.04 -8.60
CA GLU A 68 -7.17 1.16 -7.60
C GLU A 68 -8.29 0.30 -8.23
N ALA A 69 -9.01 0.83 -9.23
CA ALA A 69 -9.96 0.03 -10.00
C ALA A 69 -9.24 -1.14 -10.73
N CYS A 70 -8.09 -0.86 -11.36
CA CYS A 70 -7.24 -1.87 -11.98
C CYS A 70 -6.73 -2.89 -10.96
N ASN A 71 -6.25 -2.43 -9.79
CA ASN A 71 -5.78 -3.29 -8.71
C ASN A 71 -6.90 -4.18 -8.16
N SER A 72 -8.11 -3.64 -8.06
CA SER A 72 -9.29 -4.41 -7.67
C SER A 72 -9.70 -5.45 -8.71
N ALA A 73 -9.59 -5.13 -9.99
CA ALA A 73 -9.81 -6.10 -11.07
C ALA A 73 -8.77 -7.24 -11.00
N LEU A 74 -7.50 -6.90 -10.73
CA LEU A 74 -6.44 -7.91 -10.56
C LEU A 74 -6.71 -8.81 -9.35
N ARG A 75 -7.16 -8.25 -8.21
CA ARG A 75 -7.57 -9.06 -7.04
C ARG A 75 -8.69 -10.04 -7.40
N LYS A 76 -9.74 -9.58 -8.11
CA LYS A 76 -10.85 -10.42 -8.57
C LYS A 76 -10.38 -11.51 -9.53
N TYR A 77 -9.49 -11.16 -10.46
CA TYR A 77 -8.94 -12.11 -11.41
C TYR A 77 -8.16 -13.23 -10.70
N ILE A 78 -7.25 -12.86 -9.80
CA ILE A 78 -6.42 -13.84 -9.06
C ILE A 78 -7.31 -14.72 -8.16
N THR A 79 -8.28 -14.14 -7.43
CA THR A 79 -9.21 -14.93 -6.63
C THR A 79 -10.01 -15.92 -7.49
N GLY A 80 -10.61 -15.45 -8.59
CA GLY A 80 -11.36 -16.33 -9.50
C GLY A 80 -10.51 -17.42 -10.13
N TYR A 81 -9.27 -17.11 -10.52
CA TYR A 81 -8.34 -18.11 -11.05
C TYR A 81 -8.03 -19.22 -10.03
N LEU A 82 -7.76 -18.83 -8.77
CA LEU A 82 -7.49 -19.78 -7.69
C LEU A 82 -8.71 -20.60 -7.35
N GLU A 83 -9.90 -20.00 -7.28
CA GLU A 83 -11.16 -20.70 -7.02
C GLU A 83 -11.50 -21.72 -8.13
N ASN A 84 -11.32 -21.32 -9.40
CA ASN A 84 -11.49 -22.23 -10.54
C ASN A 84 -10.46 -23.37 -10.56
N SER A 85 -9.33 -23.20 -9.87
CA SER A 85 -8.30 -24.23 -9.70
C SER A 85 -8.53 -25.09 -8.44
N GLY A 86 -9.67 -24.96 -7.78
CA GLY A 86 -10.06 -25.76 -6.61
C GLY A 86 -9.53 -25.26 -5.26
N TYR A 87 -8.94 -24.06 -5.21
CA TYR A 87 -8.46 -23.46 -3.97
C TYR A 87 -9.46 -22.44 -3.42
N ILE A 88 -9.45 -22.24 -2.12
CA ILE A 88 -10.16 -21.12 -1.51
C ILE A 88 -9.30 -19.90 -1.62
N ALA A 89 -9.86 -18.77 -2.05
CA ALA A 89 -9.15 -17.52 -2.17
C ALA A 89 -10.02 -16.32 -1.79
N VAL A 90 -9.41 -15.32 -1.16
CA VAL A 90 -10.07 -14.10 -0.71
C VAL A 90 -9.17 -12.91 -0.95
N ALA A 91 -9.71 -11.85 -1.51
CA ALA A 91 -9.09 -10.53 -1.51
C ALA A 91 -9.63 -9.73 -0.32
N PRO A 92 -8.90 -9.59 0.80
CA PRO A 92 -9.44 -9.01 2.03
C PRO A 92 -9.96 -7.58 1.86
N LEU A 93 -9.31 -6.78 0.99
CA LEU A 93 -9.73 -5.42 0.70
C LEU A 93 -11.10 -5.34 0.00
N LEU A 94 -11.52 -6.40 -0.67
CA LEU A 94 -12.81 -6.51 -1.37
C LEU A 94 -13.86 -7.27 -0.57
N SER A 95 -13.51 -7.80 0.60
CA SER A 95 -14.45 -8.54 1.44
C SER A 95 -15.37 -7.60 2.23
N PRO A 96 -16.62 -8.00 2.53
CA PRO A 96 -17.54 -7.22 3.36
C PRO A 96 -17.00 -6.91 4.75
N GLY A 97 -16.07 -7.72 5.25
CA GLY A 97 -15.42 -7.53 6.54
C GLY A 97 -14.32 -6.46 6.55
N PHE A 98 -13.92 -5.91 5.39
CA PHE A 98 -12.91 -4.84 5.35
C PHE A 98 -13.43 -3.55 5.97
N ARG A 99 -12.64 -2.95 6.86
CA ARG A 99 -13.00 -1.70 7.55
C ARG A 99 -11.81 -0.77 7.69
N LEU A 100 -12.07 0.51 7.46
CA LEU A 100 -11.21 1.61 7.88
C LEU A 100 -11.74 2.13 9.21
N PHE A 101 -10.86 2.37 10.17
CA PHE A 101 -11.23 2.91 11.47
C PHE A 101 -10.08 3.76 12.05
N ARG A 102 -10.38 4.51 13.09
CA ARG A 102 -9.40 5.28 13.83
C ARG A 102 -9.05 4.53 15.11
N ASP A 103 -7.78 4.24 15.28
CA ASP A 103 -7.19 3.70 16.50
C ASP A 103 -6.55 4.84 17.30
N ASP A 104 -6.64 4.82 18.62
CA ASP A 104 -6.14 5.91 19.46
C ASP A 104 -4.61 6.05 19.44
N LYS A 105 -3.88 4.97 19.16
CA LYS A 105 -2.40 4.96 19.10
C LYS A 105 -1.88 5.06 17.66
N ALA A 106 -2.54 4.37 16.74
CA ALA A 106 -2.09 4.26 15.34
C ALA A 106 -2.69 5.32 14.40
N GLY A 107 -3.70 6.09 14.85
CA GLY A 107 -4.49 6.99 14.01
C GLY A 107 -5.32 6.22 12.98
N TRP A 108 -5.57 6.80 11.81
CA TRP A 108 -6.31 6.13 10.75
C TRP A 108 -5.61 4.86 10.27
N THR A 109 -6.32 3.73 10.34
CA THR A 109 -5.83 2.40 10.02
C THR A 109 -6.93 1.53 9.39
N SER A 110 -6.62 0.27 9.11
CA SER A 110 -7.56 -0.73 8.61
C SER A 110 -7.32 -2.06 9.29
N ASN A 111 -8.32 -2.92 9.31
CA ASN A 111 -8.16 -4.29 9.77
C ASN A 111 -7.31 -5.17 8.84
N TRP A 112 -7.06 -4.73 7.60
CA TRP A 112 -6.12 -5.34 6.66
C TRP A 112 -5.31 -4.27 5.94
N SER A 113 -4.04 -4.17 6.25
CA SER A 113 -3.15 -3.18 5.65
C SER A 113 -2.28 -3.80 4.57
N GLU A 114 -2.58 -3.54 3.31
CA GLU A 114 -1.82 -4.04 2.14
C GLU A 114 -0.32 -3.77 2.24
N ARG A 115 0.10 -2.62 2.77
CA ARG A 115 1.53 -2.29 2.95
C ARG A 115 2.22 -3.15 4.01
N HIS A 116 1.51 -3.50 5.10
CA HIS A 116 2.06 -4.41 6.10
C HIS A 116 2.11 -5.84 5.59
N VAL A 117 1.13 -6.25 4.79
CA VAL A 117 1.14 -7.53 4.08
C VAL A 117 2.34 -7.61 3.14
N ALA A 118 2.58 -6.60 2.32
CA ALA A 118 3.75 -6.54 1.44
C ALA A 118 5.08 -6.59 2.22
N TYR A 119 5.13 -5.94 3.38
CA TYR A 119 6.29 -6.03 4.28
C TYR A 119 6.46 -7.46 4.81
N ALA A 120 5.39 -8.12 5.25
CA ALA A 120 5.43 -9.51 5.70
C ALA A 120 5.87 -10.47 4.59
N CYS A 121 5.44 -10.22 3.35
CA CYS A 121 5.85 -10.96 2.15
C CYS A 121 7.27 -10.59 1.64
N GLY A 122 8.00 -9.70 2.30
CA GLY A 122 9.38 -9.37 1.95
C GLY A 122 9.55 -8.43 0.75
N LEU A 123 8.49 -7.74 0.30
CA LEU A 123 8.52 -6.88 -0.90
C LEU A 123 9.19 -5.53 -0.69
N GLY A 124 9.41 -5.10 0.55
CA GLY A 124 10.02 -3.82 0.87
C GLY A 124 9.91 -3.45 2.34
N THR A 125 10.17 -2.18 2.67
CA THR A 125 10.13 -1.65 4.04
C THR A 125 9.44 -0.29 4.09
N PHE A 126 9.17 0.22 5.30
CA PHE A 126 8.49 1.50 5.48
C PHE A 126 9.44 2.70 5.48
N SER A 127 8.92 3.85 5.11
CA SER A 127 9.61 5.14 5.17
C SER A 127 9.20 5.97 6.39
N LEU A 128 9.81 7.15 6.52
CA LEU A 128 9.42 8.16 7.51
C LEU A 128 7.98 8.66 7.30
N SER A 129 7.50 8.68 6.05
CA SER A 129 6.12 9.07 5.70
C SER A 129 5.09 7.94 5.79
N ASP A 130 5.44 6.80 6.41
CA ASP A 130 4.65 5.56 6.38
C ASP A 130 4.35 5.01 4.97
N GLY A 131 4.97 5.57 3.93
CA GLY A 131 4.95 5.01 2.59
C GLY A 131 5.83 3.75 2.51
N PHE A 132 5.50 2.84 1.61
CA PHE A 132 6.19 1.57 1.44
C PHE A 132 7.26 1.66 0.33
N ILE A 133 8.52 1.40 0.67
CA ILE A 133 9.65 1.45 -0.28
C ILE A 133 9.99 0.03 -0.72
N SER A 134 9.67 -0.29 -1.96
CA SER A 134 10.05 -1.52 -2.65
C SER A 134 11.29 -1.32 -3.53
N PRO A 135 11.82 -2.37 -4.20
CA PRO A 135 12.82 -2.20 -5.26
C PRO A 135 12.40 -1.29 -6.41
N LYS A 136 11.09 -1.02 -6.56
CA LYS A 136 10.50 -0.09 -7.52
C LYS A 136 10.11 1.25 -6.89
N GLY A 137 10.68 1.57 -5.73
CA GLY A 137 10.45 2.81 -5.00
C GLY A 137 9.18 2.84 -4.16
N ILE A 138 8.76 4.06 -3.79
CA ILE A 138 7.63 4.35 -2.91
C ILE A 138 6.36 4.74 -3.68
N ALA A 139 6.50 5.20 -4.93
CA ALA A 139 5.39 5.60 -5.78
C ALA A 139 4.73 4.38 -6.41
N LEU A 140 3.91 3.67 -5.65
CA LEU A 140 3.30 2.40 -6.03
C LEU A 140 1.95 2.16 -5.36
N ARG A 141 1.23 1.14 -5.85
CA ARG A 141 0.12 0.50 -5.15
C ARG A 141 0.48 -0.91 -4.75
N VAL A 142 -0.23 -1.41 -3.78
CA VAL A 142 -0.05 -2.76 -3.24
C VAL A 142 -1.37 -3.50 -3.29
N GLY A 143 -1.32 -4.78 -3.59
CA GLY A 143 -2.47 -5.66 -3.51
C GLY A 143 -2.09 -6.98 -2.87
N SER A 144 -3.11 -7.70 -2.39
CA SER A 144 -2.93 -9.03 -1.84
C SER A 144 -4.17 -9.91 -1.97
N VAL A 145 -3.94 -11.22 -1.94
CA VAL A 145 -4.93 -12.28 -1.87
C VAL A 145 -4.44 -13.32 -0.86
N VAL A 146 -5.36 -13.84 -0.05
CA VAL A 146 -5.13 -14.96 0.86
C VAL A 146 -5.73 -16.22 0.25
N THR A 147 -5.03 -17.36 0.30
CA THR A 147 -5.46 -18.60 -0.35
C THR A 147 -5.00 -19.84 0.40
N THR A 148 -5.73 -20.95 0.21
CA THR A 148 -5.33 -22.30 0.65
C THR A 148 -4.30 -22.94 -0.28
N LEU A 149 -3.98 -22.34 -1.45
CA LEU A 149 -2.87 -22.81 -2.29
C LEU A 149 -1.55 -22.73 -1.51
N LYS A 150 -0.91 -23.88 -1.36
CA LYS A 150 0.40 -23.96 -0.70
C LYS A 150 1.51 -23.45 -1.60
N LEU A 151 2.14 -22.35 -1.19
CA LEU A 151 3.26 -21.73 -1.92
C LEU A 151 4.54 -21.79 -1.09
N THR A 152 5.67 -21.96 -1.77
CA THR A 152 6.97 -21.75 -1.13
C THR A 152 7.14 -20.27 -0.79
N PRO A 153 7.44 -19.93 0.48
CA PRO A 153 7.63 -18.53 0.88
C PRO A 153 8.76 -17.87 0.10
N SER A 154 8.54 -16.62 -0.33
CA SER A 154 9.60 -15.80 -0.91
C SER A 154 10.65 -15.46 0.13
N GLU A 155 11.92 -15.39 -0.28
CA GLU A 155 13.01 -14.97 0.59
C GLU A 155 12.82 -13.53 1.07
N ARG A 156 12.92 -13.33 2.39
CA ARG A 156 12.86 -11.99 2.98
C ARG A 156 14.25 -11.36 3.02
N ARG A 157 14.47 -10.34 2.21
CA ARG A 157 15.76 -9.66 2.07
C ARG A 157 16.03 -8.57 3.11
N TYR A 158 15.01 -8.12 3.83
CA TYR A 158 15.06 -6.96 4.74
C TYR A 158 15.00 -7.43 6.20
N ARG A 159 15.89 -6.90 7.02
CA ARG A 159 15.99 -7.24 8.45
C ARG A 159 15.24 -6.24 9.33
N ALA A 160 15.25 -4.96 8.95
CA ALA A 160 14.63 -3.89 9.73
C ALA A 160 13.40 -3.29 9.04
N TYR A 161 12.42 -2.87 9.85
CA TYR A 161 11.14 -2.33 9.40
C TYR A 161 11.27 -1.09 8.49
N LYS A 162 12.32 -0.29 8.68
CA LYS A 162 12.56 0.98 7.95
C LYS A 162 13.90 0.98 7.20
N GLU A 163 14.42 -0.17 6.87
CA GLU A 163 15.76 -0.36 6.31
C GLU A 163 16.00 0.40 4.99
N ASN A 164 14.99 0.49 4.11
CA ASN A 164 15.13 1.16 2.82
C ASN A 164 15.04 2.69 2.91
N CYS A 165 14.70 3.25 4.07
CA CYS A 165 14.56 4.68 4.26
C CYS A 165 15.89 5.33 4.66
N LEU A 166 16.43 6.26 3.84
CA LEU A 166 17.68 6.97 4.14
C LEU A 166 17.64 7.75 5.45
N PHE A 167 16.47 8.26 5.86
CA PHE A 167 16.35 8.96 7.14
C PHE A 167 16.72 8.08 8.33
N PHE A 168 16.26 6.82 8.34
CA PHE A 168 16.59 5.87 9.41
C PHE A 168 17.94 5.20 9.24
N ARG A 169 18.42 5.08 8.00
CA ARG A 169 19.71 4.43 7.71
C ARG A 169 20.91 5.32 8.03
N ASN A 170 20.83 6.61 7.76
CA ASN A 170 21.97 7.52 7.90
C ASN A 170 21.60 8.97 8.26
N GLN A 171 20.34 9.25 8.58
CA GLN A 171 19.80 10.57 8.95
C GLN A 171 20.05 11.70 7.92
N LYS A 172 20.40 11.35 6.67
CA LYS A 172 20.75 12.30 5.60
C LYS A 172 19.60 12.64 4.68
N CYS A 173 18.37 12.28 5.02
CA CYS A 173 17.17 12.58 4.24
C CYS A 173 16.12 13.25 5.12
N GLY A 174 15.13 13.82 4.54
CA GLY A 174 13.99 14.53 5.14
C GLY A 174 13.17 15.14 4.03
N LYS A 175 13.39 14.63 2.79
CA LYS A 175 12.77 15.22 1.60
C LYS A 175 11.24 15.15 1.66
N CYS A 176 10.68 14.04 2.19
CA CYS A 176 9.24 13.87 2.38
C CYS A 176 8.65 14.88 3.41
N ILE A 177 9.43 15.33 4.41
CA ILE A 177 9.03 16.37 5.34
C ILE A 177 8.79 17.69 4.57
N ARG A 178 9.76 18.08 3.75
CA ARG A 178 9.69 19.33 2.97
C ARG A 178 8.62 19.27 1.87
N ARG A 179 8.31 18.08 1.38
CA ARG A 179 7.29 17.86 0.35
C ARG A 179 5.86 17.78 0.92
N CYS A 180 5.68 17.77 2.24
CA CYS A 180 4.37 17.62 2.85
C CYS A 180 3.68 18.99 3.06
N PRO A 181 2.69 19.38 2.27
CA PRO A 181 2.02 20.68 2.39
C PRO A 181 1.21 20.81 3.69
N ALA A 182 0.77 19.67 4.24
CA ALA A 182 0.06 19.61 5.51
C ALA A 182 1.00 19.75 6.73
N GLY A 183 2.33 19.68 6.56
CA GLY A 183 3.27 19.56 7.66
C GLY A 183 3.00 18.32 8.55
N ALA A 184 2.38 17.29 7.97
CA ALA A 184 2.01 16.06 8.68
C ALA A 184 3.18 15.08 8.86
N ILE A 185 4.32 15.33 8.20
CA ILE A 185 5.52 14.51 8.32
C ILE A 185 6.59 15.34 9.01
N THR A 186 7.12 14.80 10.09
CA THR A 186 8.20 15.40 10.89
C THR A 186 9.30 14.36 11.13
N GLU A 187 10.37 14.73 11.78
CA GLU A 187 11.41 13.78 12.20
C GLU A 187 10.88 12.72 13.18
N LYS A 188 9.78 13.01 13.88
CA LYS A 188 9.10 12.08 14.79
C LYS A 188 8.25 11.04 14.07
N GLY A 189 7.95 11.24 12.77
CA GLY A 189 7.13 10.35 11.96
C GLY A 189 5.99 11.07 11.25
N HIS A 190 4.93 10.33 10.93
CA HIS A 190 3.78 10.76 10.16
C HIS A 190 2.53 10.89 11.04
N ASP A 191 2.03 12.11 11.16
CA ASP A 191 0.73 12.42 11.77
C ASP A 191 -0.39 12.14 10.75
N LYS A 192 -1.03 10.99 10.90
CA LYS A 192 -2.09 10.54 10.00
C LYS A 192 -3.36 11.39 10.09
N ASP A 193 -3.69 11.92 11.27
CA ASP A 193 -4.86 12.76 11.48
C ASP A 193 -4.69 14.11 10.76
N ARG A 194 -3.50 14.70 10.86
CA ARG A 194 -3.18 15.94 10.15
C ARG A 194 -3.17 15.75 8.63
N CYS A 195 -2.62 14.63 8.16
CA CYS A 195 -2.65 14.25 6.75
C CYS A 195 -4.08 14.04 6.25
N TRP A 196 -4.89 13.31 7.00
CA TRP A 196 -6.31 13.08 6.70
C TRP A 196 -7.10 14.38 6.62
N LYS A 197 -6.93 15.27 7.61
CA LYS A 197 -7.58 16.58 7.66
C LYS A 197 -7.30 17.42 6.42
N TYR A 198 -6.03 17.42 5.98
CA TYR A 198 -5.60 18.12 4.78
C TYR A 198 -6.29 17.57 3.52
N MET A 199 -6.24 16.26 3.31
CA MET A 199 -6.86 15.63 2.14
C MET A 199 -8.40 15.73 2.10
N ASN A 200 -9.02 15.95 3.25
CA ASN A 200 -10.48 16.14 3.35
C ASN A 200 -10.92 17.61 3.46
N SER A 201 -10.00 18.56 3.28
CA SER A 201 -10.35 19.99 3.23
C SER A 201 -11.18 20.33 1.99
N GLU A 202 -11.98 21.38 2.07
CA GLU A 202 -12.80 21.84 0.94
C GLU A 202 -11.96 22.19 -0.29
N SER A 203 -10.80 22.84 -0.09
CA SER A 203 -9.90 23.17 -1.19
C SER A 203 -9.37 21.91 -1.91
N PHE A 204 -9.09 20.84 -1.16
CA PHE A 204 -8.63 19.58 -1.74
C PHE A 204 -9.76 18.87 -2.52
N LYS A 205 -10.98 18.87 -1.99
CA LYS A 205 -12.17 18.32 -2.66
C LYS A 205 -12.50 19.11 -3.94
N THR A 206 -12.47 20.44 -3.88
CA THR A 206 -12.66 21.31 -5.04
C THR A 206 -11.67 20.97 -6.14
N LYS A 207 -10.39 20.75 -5.78
CA LYS A 207 -9.36 20.37 -6.75
C LYS A 207 -9.64 19.03 -7.43
N TYR A 208 -10.17 18.06 -6.71
CA TYR A 208 -10.60 16.79 -7.28
C TYR A 208 -11.79 16.94 -8.24
N ILE A 209 -12.74 17.79 -7.90
CA ILE A 209 -13.89 18.12 -8.78
C ILE A 209 -13.39 18.78 -10.07
N GLU A 210 -12.44 19.73 -9.99
CA GLU A 210 -11.81 20.36 -11.17
C GLU A 210 -11.11 19.33 -12.07
N TYR A 211 -10.63 18.24 -11.53
CA TYR A 211 -10.06 17.13 -12.30
C TYR A 211 -11.10 16.20 -12.93
N GLY A 212 -12.38 16.40 -12.63
CA GLY A 212 -13.50 15.53 -13.07
C GLY A 212 -13.63 14.27 -12.23
N LEU A 213 -13.12 14.26 -10.99
CA LEU A 213 -13.20 13.12 -10.07
C LEU A 213 -14.31 13.37 -9.05
N GLN A 214 -15.10 12.32 -8.78
CA GLN A 214 -16.17 12.34 -7.77
C GLN A 214 -15.81 11.55 -6.51
N SER A 215 -14.64 10.91 -6.51
CA SER A 215 -14.20 10.11 -5.37
C SER A 215 -13.72 10.98 -4.21
N THR A 216 -13.82 10.46 -3.00
CA THR A 216 -13.20 11.08 -1.83
C THR A 216 -11.69 11.16 -2.00
N PRO A 217 -11.08 12.35 -1.87
CA PRO A 217 -9.63 12.49 -1.95
C PRO A 217 -8.94 11.62 -0.90
N SER A 218 -8.01 10.78 -1.31
CA SER A 218 -7.33 9.86 -0.37
C SER A 218 -5.84 9.68 -0.63
N ALA A 219 -5.28 10.39 -1.61
CA ALA A 219 -3.87 10.23 -1.96
C ALA A 219 -3.30 11.54 -2.52
N CYS A 220 -2.70 12.35 -1.66
CA CYS A 220 -1.92 13.51 -2.04
C CYS A 220 -0.64 13.11 -2.81
N GLY A 221 0.12 12.15 -2.30
CA GLY A 221 1.30 11.59 -2.95
C GLY A 221 2.52 12.51 -3.06
N LEU A 222 2.45 13.76 -2.60
CA LEU A 222 3.58 14.69 -2.68
C LEU A 222 4.78 14.21 -1.87
N CYS A 223 4.56 13.50 -0.77
CA CYS A 223 5.63 12.86 0.00
C CYS A 223 6.25 11.62 -0.66
N GLN A 224 5.70 11.17 -1.79
CA GLN A 224 6.17 10.01 -2.55
C GLN A 224 6.86 10.40 -3.86
N THR A 225 6.83 11.68 -4.24
CA THR A 225 7.41 12.20 -5.48
C THR A 225 8.38 13.34 -5.21
N GLY A 226 9.42 13.47 -6.02
CA GLY A 226 10.53 14.41 -5.79
C GLY A 226 11.37 14.02 -4.57
N VAL A 227 11.40 12.74 -4.23
CA VAL A 227 12.14 12.16 -3.10
C VAL A 227 13.10 11.07 -3.58
N PRO A 228 14.23 10.80 -2.90
CA PRO A 228 15.21 9.80 -3.34
C PRO A 228 14.65 8.38 -3.50
N CYS A 229 13.61 8.04 -2.73
CA CYS A 229 12.98 6.73 -2.77
C CYS A 229 11.78 6.66 -3.74
N GLU A 230 11.63 7.60 -4.66
CA GLU A 230 10.45 7.68 -5.54
C GLU A 230 10.25 6.42 -6.40
N PHE A 231 11.28 5.93 -7.06
CA PHE A 231 11.21 4.84 -8.04
C PHE A 231 12.21 3.69 -7.80
N GLU A 232 13.00 3.78 -6.72
CA GLU A 232 14.01 2.76 -6.36
C GLU A 232 14.27 2.77 -4.85
N ILE A 233 15.01 1.79 -4.35
CA ILE A 233 15.60 1.85 -3.01
C ILE A 233 16.78 2.81 -3.07
N PRO A 234 16.75 3.94 -2.34
CA PRO A 234 17.78 4.95 -2.48
C PRO A 234 19.13 4.47 -1.95
N GLY A 235 20.20 4.70 -2.73
CA GLY A 235 21.55 4.29 -2.39
C GLY A 235 21.82 2.78 -2.53
N SER A 236 20.95 2.05 -3.22
CA SER A 236 21.31 0.75 -3.76
C SER A 236 22.24 0.92 -4.98
N PRO A 237 23.23 0.06 -5.19
CA PRO A 237 23.97 0.05 -6.44
C PRO A 237 22.96 -0.05 -7.59
N GLN A 238 23.07 0.84 -8.58
CA GLN A 238 22.28 0.69 -9.80
C GLN A 238 22.64 -0.67 -10.40
N ARG A 239 21.66 -1.55 -10.53
CA ARG A 239 21.85 -2.73 -11.38
C ARG A 239 22.01 -2.19 -12.77
N GLY A 240 23.21 -2.41 -13.34
CA GLY A 240 23.47 -2.11 -14.74
C GLY A 240 22.30 -2.65 -15.56
N SER A 241 21.91 -1.89 -16.56
CA SER A 241 20.98 -2.31 -17.59
C SER A 241 21.56 -3.55 -18.28
N GLU A 242 21.32 -4.74 -17.70
CA GLU A 242 21.45 -5.98 -18.45
C GLU A 242 20.32 -5.94 -19.47
N GLY A 243 20.73 -5.80 -20.74
CA GLY A 243 19.83 -5.70 -21.88
C GLY A 243 18.96 -6.95 -21.99
N VAL A 244 17.71 -6.70 -22.33
CA VAL A 244 16.78 -7.67 -22.92
C VAL A 244 16.81 -7.46 -24.40
#